data_b1124329dc0afd781339f8184c48cbbb
#
_entry.id   b1124329dc0afd781339f8184c48cbbb
#
_cell.length_a   1.000
_cell.length_b   1.000
_cell.length_c   1.000
_cell.angle_alpha   90.00
_cell.angle_beta   90.00
_cell.angle_gamma   90.00
#
_symmetry.space_group_name_H-M   'P 1'
#
loop_
_entity.id
_entity.type
_entity.pdbx_description
1 polymer ?
#
loop_
_entity_poly.entity_id
_entity_poly.type
_entity_poly.pdbx_seq_one_letter_code
_entity_poly.pdbx_strand_id
1 'polypeptide(L)'
;MLIVLTLFFMLTLFTFNSYAKEIIVCKKGCDSNTIQYAIDVSMPGDKIIVKKDVYKEHLIIDRPVTLIGENFPVIDGEFKGQVIIVNNTFGFKISGFKIQNSGMSYVDDLAGLRVENSGNCEISNNILINNFFALYLANAYNCKLIGNKILGNAKTEGSSGNGIHIWNSKNIYIYNNYVRGHRDGIYFEFVLNSKIENNLSEKNLRYGLHFMYSDSDEYLNNIFQKNGAGIAVMYSKNIKMYKNKYIYNSGPANYGLLLKEIVNSELKDNLFYKNTFGIYMEDSNRTLFENNTFRENGIGIKLLANCENNIFRKNNFINNIFDVTTNSRQNYGNLFTENYWSNYRGFDLNKDGYGDIPYKPVTLSSYLFEKYPLLFILLKSFFIYLIDLAESQIPTLTPIDMKDQKPSLKVWR
;
A
#
# COMPACT_ATOMS: atom_id res chain seq x y z
N MET A 1 0.46 80.59 -12.71
CA MET A 1 1.45 79.59 -13.13
C MET A 1 1.74 78.69 -11.94
N LEU A 2 1.07 77.58 -11.86
CA LEU A 2 1.09 76.67 -10.73
C LEU A 2 2.17 75.64 -11.00
N ILE A 3 3.19 75.57 -10.13
CA ILE A 3 4.23 74.57 -10.18
C ILE A 3 3.79 73.42 -9.26
N VAL A 4 3.47 72.29 -9.92
CA VAL A 4 3.12 71.03 -9.23
C VAL A 4 4.44 70.33 -8.90
N LEU A 5 4.79 70.22 -7.62
CA LEU A 5 5.92 69.48 -7.11
C LEU A 5 5.47 68.01 -6.98
N THR A 6 5.91 67.17 -7.91
CA THR A 6 5.73 65.70 -7.78
C THR A 6 6.87 65.14 -6.89
N LEU A 7 6.51 64.81 -5.65
CA LEU A 7 7.39 64.03 -4.77
C LEU A 7 7.40 62.56 -5.24
N PHE A 8 8.51 62.14 -5.81
CA PHE A 8 8.78 60.75 -6.17
C PHE A 8 9.20 60.01 -4.90
N PHE A 9 8.25 59.30 -4.29
CA PHE A 9 8.52 58.40 -3.16
C PHE A 9 9.18 57.12 -3.72
N MET A 10 10.50 57.07 -3.69
CA MET A 10 11.26 55.90 -4.06
C MET A 10 11.10 54.85 -2.94
N LEU A 11 10.14 53.93 -3.09
CA LEU A 11 9.98 52.76 -2.23
C LEU A 11 11.17 51.82 -2.52
N THR A 12 12.25 51.94 -1.79
CA THR A 12 13.31 50.92 -1.78
C THR A 12 12.77 49.68 -1.13
N LEU A 13 12.33 48.73 -1.95
CA LEU A 13 12.08 47.35 -1.53
C LEU A 13 13.44 46.77 -1.04
N PHE A 14 13.70 46.89 0.26
CA PHE A 14 14.72 46.07 0.90
C PHE A 14 14.22 44.63 0.83
N THR A 15 14.65 43.90 -0.21
CA THR A 15 14.59 42.43 -0.18
C THR A 15 15.59 42.00 0.88
N PHE A 16 15.08 41.73 2.09
CA PHE A 16 15.86 41.00 3.07
C PHE A 16 16.07 39.60 2.47
N ASN A 17 17.24 39.37 1.86
CA ASN A 17 17.72 38.02 1.63
C ASN A 17 18.02 37.42 3.01
N SER A 18 17.01 36.90 3.67
CA SER A 18 17.20 36.07 4.86
C SER A 18 17.89 34.80 4.40
N TYR A 19 19.20 34.72 4.51
CA TYR A 19 19.90 33.45 4.38
C TYR A 19 19.43 32.54 5.50
N ALA A 20 18.98 31.33 5.15
CA ALA A 20 18.58 30.30 6.13
C ALA A 20 19.77 30.09 7.10
N LYS A 21 19.56 30.37 8.38
CA LYS A 21 20.54 30.17 9.44
C LYS A 21 20.68 28.67 9.74
N GLU A 22 21.90 28.26 10.07
CA GLU A 22 22.15 26.93 10.62
C GLU A 22 22.27 27.03 12.14
N ILE A 23 21.50 26.23 12.87
CA ILE A 23 21.51 26.13 14.33
C ILE A 23 22.00 24.71 14.68
N ILE A 24 23.08 24.62 15.41
CA ILE A 24 23.68 23.32 15.78
C ILE A 24 23.23 22.93 17.18
N VAL A 25 22.70 21.73 17.29
CA VAL A 25 22.24 21.14 18.57
C VAL A 25 23.20 20.02 18.99
N CYS A 26 23.76 20.13 20.20
CA CYS A 26 24.50 19.06 20.85
C CYS A 26 24.53 19.28 22.39
N LYS A 27 24.95 18.27 23.17
CA LYS A 27 24.91 18.35 24.64
C LYS A 27 25.80 19.44 25.25
N LYS A 28 26.92 19.79 24.61
CA LYS A 28 27.85 20.82 25.11
C LYS A 28 28.58 21.50 23.96
N GLY A 29 28.67 22.83 23.99
CA GLY A 29 29.53 23.62 23.08
C GLY A 29 28.89 23.89 21.71
N CYS A 30 27.59 23.78 21.57
CA CYS A 30 26.85 24.16 20.37
C CYS A 30 25.88 25.33 20.67
N ASP A 31 25.08 25.73 19.66
CA ASP A 31 24.13 26.85 19.79
C ASP A 31 22.98 26.50 20.75
N SER A 32 22.61 25.22 20.83
CA SER A 32 21.58 24.70 21.75
C SER A 32 21.94 23.32 22.28
N ASN A 33 21.44 22.99 23.49
CA ASN A 33 21.55 21.68 24.08
C ASN A 33 20.25 20.87 24.00
N THR A 34 19.16 21.46 23.51
CA THR A 34 17.86 20.82 23.26
C THR A 34 17.39 21.13 21.85
N ILE A 35 16.66 20.15 21.25
CA ILE A 35 16.10 20.31 19.91
C ILE A 35 14.94 21.29 19.95
N GLN A 36 14.07 21.20 20.99
CA GLN A 36 12.90 22.09 21.09
C GLN A 36 13.32 23.56 21.16
N TYR A 37 14.30 23.91 21.98
CA TYR A 37 14.77 25.29 22.03
C TYR A 37 15.32 25.81 20.69
N ALA A 38 16.02 24.94 19.94
CA ALA A 38 16.48 25.31 18.60
C ALA A 38 15.31 25.57 17.64
N ILE A 39 14.23 24.80 17.75
CA ILE A 39 12.99 25.02 16.99
C ILE A 39 12.37 26.37 17.40
N ASP A 40 12.25 26.66 18.69
CA ASP A 40 11.58 27.84 19.23
C ASP A 40 12.25 29.15 18.80
N VAL A 41 13.58 29.15 18.70
CA VAL A 41 14.35 30.32 18.30
C VAL A 41 14.60 30.44 16.78
N SER A 42 14.24 29.41 16.01
CA SER A 42 14.41 29.37 14.56
C SER A 42 13.42 30.25 13.83
N MET A 43 13.82 30.76 12.67
CA MET A 43 12.93 31.43 11.72
C MET A 43 12.51 30.50 10.60
N PRO A 44 11.38 30.80 9.91
CA PRO A 44 10.97 30.05 8.74
C PRO A 44 12.10 29.88 7.71
N GLY A 45 12.38 28.60 7.37
CA GLY A 45 13.43 28.23 6.41
C GLY A 45 14.78 27.88 7.05
N ASP A 46 14.97 28.09 8.34
CA ASP A 46 16.23 27.74 9.03
C ASP A 46 16.46 26.21 9.03
N LYS A 47 17.76 25.88 9.15
CA LYS A 47 18.21 24.49 9.30
C LYS A 47 18.68 24.24 10.73
N ILE A 48 18.21 23.15 11.31
CA ILE A 48 18.60 22.70 12.64
C ILE A 48 19.39 21.40 12.47
N ILE A 49 20.68 21.42 12.77
CA ILE A 49 21.57 20.27 12.64
C ILE A 49 21.78 19.67 14.01
N VAL A 50 21.28 18.45 14.20
CA VAL A 50 21.33 17.76 15.49
C VAL A 50 22.45 16.73 15.47
N LYS A 51 23.41 16.90 16.37
CA LYS A 51 24.54 15.96 16.52
C LYS A 51 24.11 14.69 17.23
N LYS A 52 24.83 13.59 16.99
CA LYS A 52 24.56 12.28 17.56
C LYS A 52 24.55 12.32 19.07
N ASP A 53 23.40 12.04 19.67
CA ASP A 53 23.18 11.85 21.10
C ASP A 53 21.76 11.25 21.31
N VAL A 54 21.34 11.09 22.57
CA VAL A 54 19.98 10.74 22.95
C VAL A 54 19.28 11.97 23.55
N TYR A 55 18.22 12.39 22.88
CA TYR A 55 17.39 13.54 23.27
C TYR A 55 16.04 12.97 23.77
N LYS A 56 15.79 13.11 25.06
CA LYS A 56 14.53 12.74 25.69
C LYS A 56 13.62 13.95 25.65
N GLU A 57 13.01 14.16 24.48
CA GLU A 57 12.21 15.36 24.19
C GLU A 57 10.92 14.98 23.45
N HIS A 58 9.88 15.77 23.66
CA HIS A 58 8.67 15.78 22.89
C HIS A 58 8.65 17.07 22.08
N LEU A 59 8.76 16.95 20.76
CA LEU A 59 8.96 18.10 19.88
C LEU A 59 7.62 18.59 19.32
N ILE A 60 7.45 19.92 19.35
CA ILE A 60 6.35 20.63 18.70
C ILE A 60 6.96 21.51 17.60
N ILE A 61 6.49 21.31 16.36
CA ILE A 61 6.98 22.02 15.19
C ILE A 61 5.79 22.73 14.55
N ASP A 62 5.78 24.05 14.68
CA ASP A 62 4.70 24.95 14.21
C ASP A 62 5.16 25.89 13.09
N ARG A 63 6.38 25.67 12.57
CA ARG A 63 7.02 26.53 11.57
C ARG A 63 7.83 25.73 10.54
N PRO A 64 8.03 26.24 9.31
CA PRO A 64 8.79 25.56 8.28
C PRO A 64 10.28 25.57 8.57
N VAL A 65 10.77 24.53 9.21
CA VAL A 65 12.19 24.30 9.48
C VAL A 65 12.67 23.00 8.83
N THR A 66 13.97 22.90 8.61
CA THR A 66 14.61 21.68 8.15
C THR A 66 15.44 21.08 9.29
N LEU A 67 14.99 19.96 9.85
CA LEU A 67 15.70 19.18 10.87
C LEU A 67 16.57 18.13 10.21
N ILE A 68 17.87 18.15 10.50
CA ILE A 68 18.86 17.21 9.97
C ILE A 68 19.57 16.52 11.14
N GLY A 69 19.42 15.22 11.23
CA GLY A 69 20.14 14.39 12.20
C GLY A 69 21.46 13.87 11.63
N GLU A 70 22.57 14.22 12.24
CA GLU A 70 23.88 13.68 11.88
C GLU A 70 24.16 12.39 12.63
N ASN A 71 24.38 11.29 11.89
CA ASN A 71 24.66 9.97 12.43
C ASN A 71 23.52 9.41 13.31
N PHE A 72 22.26 9.70 12.94
CA PHE A 72 21.04 9.20 13.57
C PHE A 72 20.94 9.55 15.06
N PRO A 73 20.90 10.81 15.47
CA PRO A 73 20.56 11.19 16.85
C PRO A 73 19.21 10.60 17.21
N VAL A 74 19.06 10.18 18.48
CA VAL A 74 17.88 9.54 18.99
C VAL A 74 16.95 10.56 19.62
N ILE A 75 15.69 10.62 19.16
CA ILE A 75 14.61 11.31 19.86
C ILE A 75 13.78 10.25 20.54
N ASP A 76 13.76 10.22 21.87
CA ASP A 76 13.14 9.20 22.68
C ASP A 76 11.95 9.77 23.46
N GLY A 77 10.73 9.29 23.15
CA GLY A 77 9.51 9.69 23.83
C GLY A 77 9.25 8.99 25.16
N GLU A 78 10.18 8.17 25.66
CA GLU A 78 10.07 7.51 26.98
C GLU A 78 8.74 6.76 27.20
N PHE A 79 8.12 6.26 26.12
CA PHE A 79 6.79 5.61 26.11
C PHE A 79 5.64 6.51 26.59
N LYS A 80 5.74 7.82 26.37
CA LYS A 80 4.74 8.82 26.72
C LYS A 80 4.36 9.65 25.50
N GLY A 81 3.13 10.07 25.37
CA GLY A 81 2.64 11.02 24.36
C GLY A 81 3.14 10.83 22.93
N GLN A 82 3.03 11.88 22.16
CA GLN A 82 3.65 12.04 20.83
C GLN A 82 5.15 12.26 21.00
N VAL A 83 6.00 11.69 20.11
CA VAL A 83 7.42 12.05 20.15
C VAL A 83 7.67 13.36 19.39
N ILE A 84 7.10 13.47 18.19
CA ILE A 84 7.17 14.69 17.37
C ILE A 84 5.77 15.00 16.87
N ILE A 85 5.31 16.23 17.05
CA ILE A 85 4.10 16.76 16.41
C ILE A 85 4.44 17.95 15.52
N VAL A 86 3.98 17.89 14.27
CA VAL A 86 4.05 18.97 13.29
C VAL A 86 2.63 19.46 13.05
N ASN A 87 2.35 20.72 13.33
CA ASN A 87 0.99 21.22 13.23
C ASN A 87 0.94 22.60 12.54
N ASN A 88 -0.05 22.77 11.64
CA ASN A 88 -0.35 24.02 10.96
C ASN A 88 0.88 24.65 10.25
N THR A 89 1.76 23.84 9.64
CA THR A 89 2.98 24.35 8.98
C THR A 89 3.15 23.81 7.57
N PHE A 90 3.86 24.58 6.75
CA PHE A 90 4.10 24.24 5.34
C PHE A 90 5.60 24.35 5.02
N GLY A 91 6.15 23.30 4.40
CA GLY A 91 7.55 23.27 4.00
C GLY A 91 8.50 22.66 5.04
N PHE A 92 7.95 21.97 6.04
CA PHE A 92 8.74 21.24 7.04
C PHE A 92 9.50 20.06 6.42
N LYS A 93 10.74 19.85 6.88
CA LYS A 93 11.55 18.67 6.51
C LYS A 93 12.24 18.07 7.72
N ILE A 94 12.30 16.73 7.77
CA ILE A 94 13.03 15.98 8.79
C ILE A 94 13.75 14.78 8.19
N SER A 95 15.04 14.63 8.49
CA SER A 95 15.83 13.52 7.98
C SER A 95 16.96 13.10 8.90
N GLY A 96 17.32 11.80 8.86
CA GLY A 96 18.51 11.28 9.53
C GLY A 96 18.35 11.03 11.02
N PHE A 97 17.13 10.91 11.55
CA PHE A 97 16.88 10.67 12.97
C PHE A 97 16.50 9.21 13.26
N LYS A 98 16.76 8.79 14.49
CA LYS A 98 16.10 7.66 15.11
C LYS A 98 15.02 8.16 16.07
N ILE A 99 13.75 7.89 15.77
CA ILE A 99 12.57 8.32 16.52
C ILE A 99 11.96 7.07 17.19
N GLN A 100 11.86 7.08 18.52
CA GLN A 100 11.46 5.86 19.22
C GLN A 100 10.57 6.10 20.46
N ASN A 101 9.87 5.00 20.86
CA ASN A 101 9.18 4.89 22.13
C ASN A 101 8.08 5.95 22.32
N SER A 102 7.15 6.08 21.36
CA SER A 102 5.93 6.86 21.59
C SER A 102 5.06 6.22 22.68
N GLY A 103 4.15 6.98 23.24
CA GLY A 103 3.06 6.44 24.05
C GLY A 103 2.16 5.50 23.24
N MET A 104 1.23 4.84 23.91
CA MET A 104 0.27 3.91 23.31
C MET A 104 -1.16 4.38 23.62
N SER A 105 -1.87 4.84 22.60
CA SER A 105 -3.28 5.18 22.68
C SER A 105 -3.90 5.19 21.28
N TYR A 106 -5.10 4.61 21.15
CA TYR A 106 -5.92 4.76 19.94
C TYR A 106 -6.80 6.01 19.99
N VAL A 107 -7.13 6.48 21.18
CA VAL A 107 -8.00 7.65 21.35
C VAL A 107 -7.25 8.92 20.96
N ASP A 108 -5.96 8.98 21.33
CA ASP A 108 -5.11 10.15 21.10
C ASP A 108 -4.22 9.97 19.84
N ASP A 109 -4.32 8.83 19.14
CA ASP A 109 -3.51 8.48 17.96
C ASP A 109 -2.02 8.74 18.16
N LEU A 110 -1.44 8.26 19.26
CA LEU A 110 -0.07 8.55 19.64
C LEU A 110 0.94 7.97 18.63
N ALA A 111 1.85 8.82 18.17
CA ALA A 111 2.78 8.48 17.09
C ALA A 111 4.23 8.87 17.40
N GLY A 112 5.16 8.23 16.69
CA GLY A 112 6.56 8.67 16.64
C GLY A 112 6.69 10.04 15.98
N LEU A 113 6.05 10.22 14.81
CA LEU A 113 5.93 11.51 14.16
C LEU A 113 4.50 11.69 13.65
N ARG A 114 3.83 12.71 14.14
CA ARG A 114 2.48 13.11 13.74
C ARG A 114 2.52 14.42 12.96
N VAL A 115 1.86 14.48 11.82
CA VAL A 115 1.72 15.69 10.99
C VAL A 115 0.24 15.99 10.86
N GLU A 116 -0.17 17.19 11.24
CA GLU A 116 -1.56 17.62 11.18
C GLU A 116 -1.70 18.95 10.48
N ASN A 117 -2.77 19.10 9.68
CA ASN A 117 -3.15 20.35 9.01
C ASN A 117 -1.95 21.04 8.32
N SER A 118 -1.07 20.24 7.70
CA SER A 118 0.23 20.70 7.22
C SER A 118 0.48 20.20 5.79
N GLY A 119 1.40 20.85 5.10
CA GLY A 119 1.67 20.48 3.72
C GLY A 119 3.07 20.78 3.24
N ASN A 120 3.38 20.33 1.98
CA ASN A 120 4.70 20.48 1.36
C ASN A 120 5.82 19.93 2.24
N CYS A 121 5.57 18.82 2.93
CA CYS A 121 6.49 18.24 3.91
C CYS A 121 7.34 17.11 3.32
N GLU A 122 8.53 16.90 3.92
CA GLU A 122 9.40 15.80 3.58
C GLU A 122 9.93 15.12 4.84
N ILE A 123 9.64 13.82 4.95
CA ILE A 123 10.08 12.94 6.04
C ILE A 123 10.93 11.85 5.39
N SER A 124 12.26 11.97 5.51
CA SER A 124 13.15 11.14 4.73
C SER A 124 14.30 10.52 5.53
N ASN A 125 14.67 9.27 5.18
CA ASN A 125 15.83 8.57 5.75
C ASN A 125 15.86 8.51 7.29
N ASN A 126 14.70 8.39 7.94
CA ASN A 126 14.59 8.21 9.37
C ASN A 126 14.44 6.74 9.75
N ILE A 127 14.77 6.39 10.98
CA ILE A 127 14.55 5.09 11.60
C ILE A 127 13.52 5.26 12.71
N LEU A 128 12.34 4.66 12.54
CA LEU A 128 11.27 4.72 13.53
C LEU A 128 11.13 3.35 14.21
N ILE A 129 11.24 3.28 15.53
CA ILE A 129 11.27 2.01 16.28
C ILE A 129 10.37 2.09 17.50
N ASN A 130 9.60 1.03 17.78
CA ASN A 130 8.77 0.94 18.98
C ASN A 130 7.77 2.08 19.14
N ASN A 131 7.25 2.62 18.07
CA ASN A 131 6.17 3.60 18.14
C ASN A 131 4.83 2.90 17.96
N PHE A 132 3.78 3.40 18.59
CA PHE A 132 2.44 2.87 18.41
C PHE A 132 1.97 3.08 16.96
N PHE A 133 1.76 4.32 16.52
CA PHE A 133 1.87 4.68 15.11
C PHE A 133 3.30 5.16 14.84
N ALA A 134 3.94 4.73 13.77
CA ALA A 134 5.27 5.26 13.51
C ALA A 134 5.19 6.63 12.83
N LEU A 135 4.51 6.73 11.68
CA LEU A 135 4.18 7.97 10.99
C LEU A 135 2.66 8.11 10.92
N TYR A 136 2.14 9.25 11.33
CA TYR A 136 0.72 9.57 11.26
C TYR A 136 0.53 10.93 10.58
N LEU A 137 -0.16 10.96 9.45
CA LEU A 137 -0.49 12.18 8.72
C LEU A 137 -2.01 12.36 8.70
N ALA A 138 -2.49 13.50 9.18
CA ALA A 138 -3.90 13.89 9.16
C ALA A 138 -4.09 15.26 8.51
N ASN A 139 -5.05 15.37 7.58
CA ASN A 139 -5.31 16.60 6.84
C ASN A 139 -4.04 17.15 6.18
N ALA A 140 -3.19 16.26 5.64
CA ALA A 140 -1.90 16.62 5.05
C ALA A 140 -1.97 16.65 3.53
N TYR A 141 -1.12 17.46 2.89
CA TYR A 141 -1.06 17.50 1.44
C TYR A 141 0.34 17.76 0.89
N ASN A 142 0.62 17.22 -0.30
CA ASN A 142 1.93 17.35 -0.97
C ASN A 142 3.11 16.91 -0.10
N CYS A 143 2.94 15.85 0.72
CA CYS A 143 3.99 15.34 1.60
C CYS A 143 4.70 14.14 1.00
N LYS A 144 5.99 14.04 1.28
CA LYS A 144 6.87 12.96 0.82
C LYS A 144 7.41 12.17 2.00
N LEU A 145 7.21 10.85 1.96
CA LEU A 145 7.75 9.88 2.93
C LEU A 145 8.76 9.00 2.18
N ILE A 146 10.07 9.27 2.35
CA ILE A 146 11.10 8.68 1.49
C ILE A 146 12.17 7.95 2.30
N GLY A 147 12.43 6.68 1.96
CA GLY A 147 13.58 5.94 2.49
C GLY A 147 13.56 5.70 3.99
N ASN A 148 12.39 5.79 4.66
CA ASN A 148 12.31 5.57 6.09
C ASN A 148 12.30 4.07 6.42
N LYS A 149 12.93 3.70 7.54
CA LYS A 149 12.93 2.36 8.10
C LYS A 149 12.03 2.31 9.33
N ILE A 150 10.90 1.63 9.21
CA ILE A 150 9.81 1.62 10.19
C ILE A 150 9.69 0.23 10.79
N LEU A 151 9.98 0.09 12.07
CA LEU A 151 10.05 -1.17 12.79
C LEU A 151 9.13 -1.16 14.01
N GLY A 152 8.05 -1.90 13.92
CA GLY A 152 7.12 -2.13 15.02
C GLY A 152 7.42 -3.43 15.77
N ASN A 153 6.67 -3.65 16.83
CA ASN A 153 6.67 -4.88 17.63
C ASN A 153 5.24 -5.28 17.98
N ALA A 154 4.38 -5.25 16.99
CA ALA A 154 2.97 -5.60 17.12
C ALA A 154 2.80 -7.07 17.51
N LYS A 155 2.01 -7.33 18.56
CA LYS A 155 1.70 -8.69 19.04
C LYS A 155 0.24 -9.05 18.86
N THR A 156 -0.66 -8.11 19.05
CA THR A 156 -2.10 -8.28 18.86
C THR A 156 -2.66 -7.09 18.07
N GLU A 157 -3.74 -7.32 17.34
CA GLU A 157 -4.39 -6.24 16.57
C GLU A 157 -4.89 -5.11 17.47
N GLY A 158 -5.46 -5.46 18.63
CA GLY A 158 -6.04 -4.49 19.59
C GLY A 158 -5.02 -3.68 20.38
N SER A 159 -3.71 -4.03 20.35
CA SER A 159 -2.67 -3.32 21.09
C SER A 159 -1.58 -2.72 20.18
N SER A 160 -1.85 -2.62 18.89
CA SER A 160 -0.83 -2.22 17.92
C SER A 160 -1.40 -1.24 16.89
N GLY A 161 -0.66 -0.18 16.61
CA GLY A 161 -0.97 0.80 15.58
C GLY A 161 -0.36 0.44 14.21
N ASN A 162 -0.50 1.33 13.26
CA ASN A 162 -0.01 1.18 11.90
C ASN A 162 1.42 1.74 11.72
N GLY A 163 2.16 1.23 10.75
CA GLY A 163 3.49 1.76 10.43
C GLY A 163 3.39 3.17 9.84
N ILE A 164 2.70 3.30 8.72
CA ILE A 164 2.36 4.59 8.10
C ILE A 164 0.85 4.69 8.09
N HIS A 165 0.30 5.73 8.72
CA HIS A 165 -1.13 6.00 8.77
C HIS A 165 -1.41 7.35 8.13
N ILE A 166 -2.23 7.37 7.09
CA ILE A 166 -2.62 8.57 6.36
C ILE A 166 -4.14 8.70 6.40
N TRP A 167 -4.61 9.81 6.94
CA TRP A 167 -6.03 10.10 7.06
C TRP A 167 -6.37 11.45 6.41
N ASN A 168 -7.47 11.49 5.65
CA ASN A 168 -8.03 12.70 5.03
C ASN A 168 -6.96 13.60 4.36
N SER A 169 -6.17 12.99 3.47
CA SER A 169 -4.97 13.64 2.91
C SER A 169 -4.93 13.50 1.39
N LYS A 170 -4.09 14.30 0.71
CA LYS A 170 -3.97 14.26 -0.75
C LYS A 170 -2.56 14.50 -1.24
N ASN A 171 -2.26 13.96 -2.45
CA ASN A 171 -0.96 14.12 -3.11
C ASN A 171 0.20 13.66 -2.20
N ILE A 172 0.04 12.51 -1.54
CA ILE A 172 1.07 11.93 -0.69
C ILE A 172 1.96 11.02 -1.52
N TYR A 173 3.28 11.17 -1.42
CA TYR A 173 4.25 10.31 -2.09
C TYR A 173 5.02 9.46 -1.08
N ILE A 174 4.80 8.15 -1.12
CA ILE A 174 5.46 7.17 -0.24
C ILE A 174 6.42 6.34 -1.10
N TYR A 175 7.73 6.55 -0.92
CA TYR A 175 8.74 6.00 -1.79
C TYR A 175 9.88 5.32 -1.03
N ASN A 176 10.24 4.11 -1.45
CA ASN A 176 11.41 3.38 -0.96
C ASN A 176 11.47 3.23 0.59
N ASN A 177 10.30 3.05 1.24
CA ASN A 177 10.25 2.81 2.67
C ASN A 177 10.27 1.30 2.97
N TYR A 178 10.84 0.94 4.11
CA TYR A 178 10.78 -0.39 4.69
C TYR A 178 9.89 -0.38 5.92
N VAL A 179 8.80 -1.14 5.90
CA VAL A 179 7.80 -1.18 6.98
C VAL A 179 7.62 -2.62 7.46
N ARG A 180 7.75 -2.84 8.76
CA ARG A 180 7.63 -4.18 9.35
C ARG A 180 7.10 -4.16 10.77
N GLY A 181 6.32 -5.20 11.13
CA GLY A 181 5.98 -5.52 12.51
C GLY A 181 4.94 -4.61 13.14
N HIS A 182 4.06 -4.00 12.36
CA HIS A 182 2.90 -3.21 12.78
C HIS A 182 1.60 -4.00 12.64
N ARG A 183 0.46 -3.43 13.05
CA ARG A 183 -0.85 -4.00 12.77
C ARG A 183 -1.09 -4.02 11.28
N ASP A 184 -1.10 -2.85 10.64
CA ASP A 184 -1.03 -2.67 9.21
C ASP A 184 0.29 -1.96 8.86
N GLY A 185 0.95 -2.37 7.78
CA GLY A 185 2.19 -1.71 7.38
C GLY A 185 1.94 -0.27 6.96
N ILE A 186 1.06 -0.08 5.98
CA ILE A 186 0.60 1.22 5.48
C ILE A 186 -0.93 1.23 5.53
N TYR A 187 -1.53 2.33 5.98
CA TYR A 187 -2.97 2.52 6.07
C TYR A 187 -3.39 3.85 5.46
N PHE A 188 -4.38 3.81 4.57
CA PHE A 188 -5.01 4.98 3.96
C PHE A 188 -6.50 5.01 4.28
N GLU A 189 -7.00 6.19 4.61
CA GLU A 189 -8.43 6.44 4.73
C GLU A 189 -8.74 7.88 4.27
N PHE A 190 -9.68 8.01 3.31
CA PHE A 190 -10.01 9.28 2.66
C PHE A 190 -8.80 9.97 2.03
N VAL A 191 -7.96 9.20 1.33
CA VAL A 191 -6.75 9.71 0.65
C VAL A 191 -7.01 9.85 -0.84
N LEU A 192 -6.45 10.88 -1.46
CA LEU A 192 -6.68 11.18 -2.87
C LEU A 192 -5.36 11.44 -3.63
N ASN A 193 -5.30 10.99 -4.89
CA ASN A 193 -4.24 11.33 -5.85
C ASN A 193 -2.84 11.07 -5.31
N SER A 194 -2.65 9.97 -4.61
CA SER A 194 -1.39 9.65 -3.94
C SER A 194 -0.65 8.51 -4.64
N LYS A 195 0.66 8.45 -4.42
CA LYS A 195 1.51 7.45 -5.05
C LYS A 195 2.34 6.69 -4.03
N ILE A 196 2.28 5.37 -4.11
CA ILE A 196 3.02 4.44 -3.26
C ILE A 196 3.95 3.62 -4.16
N GLU A 197 5.26 3.81 -4.04
CA GLU A 197 6.20 3.28 -5.01
C GLU A 197 7.46 2.68 -4.36
N ASN A 198 7.89 1.51 -4.83
CA ASN A 198 9.13 0.83 -4.42
C ASN A 198 9.23 0.54 -2.91
N ASN A 199 8.11 0.39 -2.19
CA ASN A 199 8.15 0.08 -0.77
C ASN A 199 8.17 -1.43 -0.52
N LEU A 200 8.79 -1.82 0.60
CA LEU A 200 8.70 -3.16 1.15
C LEU A 200 7.91 -3.13 2.45
N SER A 201 6.75 -3.78 2.47
CA SER A 201 5.92 -3.95 3.66
C SER A 201 5.78 -5.44 3.98
N GLU A 202 6.34 -5.87 5.14
CA GLU A 202 6.38 -7.28 5.50
C GLU A 202 6.11 -7.57 6.96
N LYS A 203 5.64 -8.79 7.24
CA LYS A 203 5.48 -9.32 8.62
C LYS A 203 4.64 -8.42 9.51
N ASN A 204 3.63 -7.79 8.93
CA ASN A 204 2.60 -7.07 9.67
C ASN A 204 1.50 -8.04 10.06
N LEU A 205 0.84 -7.78 11.18
CA LEU A 205 -0.15 -8.71 11.73
C LEU A 205 -1.34 -8.91 10.80
N ARG A 206 -1.83 -7.83 10.19
CA ARG A 206 -3.01 -7.85 9.34
C ARG A 206 -2.63 -7.60 7.88
N TYR A 207 -2.45 -6.37 7.46
CA TYR A 207 -2.22 -6.02 6.07
C TYR A 207 -0.83 -5.41 5.83
N GLY A 208 -0.24 -5.73 4.68
CA GLY A 208 0.92 -5.01 4.19
C GLY A 208 0.55 -3.57 3.82
N LEU A 209 -0.61 -3.42 3.14
CA LEU A 209 -1.26 -2.13 2.87
C LEU A 209 -2.77 -2.30 3.01
N HIS A 210 -3.42 -1.36 3.67
CA HIS A 210 -4.87 -1.30 3.81
C HIS A 210 -5.35 0.08 3.43
N PHE A 211 -6.33 0.21 2.53
CA PHE A 211 -6.94 1.50 2.25
C PHE A 211 -8.43 1.40 2.02
N MET A 212 -9.10 2.46 2.47
CA MET A 212 -10.55 2.62 2.43
C MET A 212 -10.90 4.02 1.96
N TYR A 213 -11.97 4.14 1.15
CA TYR A 213 -12.48 5.43 0.69
C TYR A 213 -11.40 6.34 0.08
N SER A 214 -10.43 5.73 -0.63
CA SER A 214 -9.27 6.41 -1.16
C SER A 214 -9.22 6.24 -2.68
N ASP A 215 -9.26 7.35 -3.41
CA ASP A 215 -9.51 7.34 -4.84
C ASP A 215 -8.34 7.89 -5.66
N SER A 216 -8.19 7.39 -6.88
CA SER A 216 -7.21 7.88 -7.87
C SER A 216 -5.76 7.73 -7.40
N ASP A 217 -5.49 6.69 -6.62
CA ASP A 217 -4.17 6.38 -6.11
C ASP A 217 -3.43 5.38 -7.01
N GLU A 218 -2.10 5.48 -7.02
CA GLU A 218 -1.22 4.62 -7.81
C GLU A 218 -0.24 3.85 -6.93
N TYR A 219 -0.17 2.54 -7.14
CA TYR A 219 0.71 1.60 -6.42
C TYR A 219 1.64 0.94 -7.42
N LEU A 220 2.94 1.23 -7.33
CA LEU A 220 3.92 0.82 -8.33
C LEU A 220 5.14 0.12 -7.70
N ASN A 221 5.53 -1.03 -8.23
CA ASN A 221 6.75 -1.76 -7.84
C ASN A 221 6.88 -2.07 -6.33
N ASN A 222 5.79 -2.15 -5.57
CA ASN A 222 5.86 -2.47 -4.14
C ASN A 222 5.94 -3.99 -3.91
N ILE A 223 6.49 -4.37 -2.77
CA ILE A 223 6.53 -5.75 -2.31
C ILE A 223 5.76 -5.87 -1.00
N PHE A 224 4.71 -6.69 -1.02
CA PHE A 224 3.89 -7.03 0.15
C PHE A 224 4.06 -8.52 0.44
N GLN A 225 4.83 -8.84 1.48
CA GLN A 225 5.16 -10.25 1.73
C GLN A 225 5.05 -10.66 3.20
N LYS A 226 4.62 -11.91 3.42
CA LYS A 226 4.57 -12.51 4.78
C LYS A 226 3.74 -11.69 5.77
N ASN A 227 2.70 -11.01 5.28
CA ASN A 227 1.70 -10.33 6.09
C ASN A 227 0.52 -11.27 6.35
N GLY A 228 -0.38 -10.91 7.25
CA GLY A 228 -1.67 -11.58 7.38
C GLY A 228 -2.46 -11.58 6.07
N ALA A 229 -2.45 -10.46 5.35
CA ALA A 229 -2.79 -10.36 3.93
C ALA A 229 -1.88 -9.31 3.25
N GLY A 230 -1.72 -9.42 1.93
CA GLY A 230 -0.87 -8.48 1.18
C GLY A 230 -1.46 -7.09 1.20
N ILE A 231 -2.60 -6.90 0.51
CA ILE A 231 -3.34 -5.63 0.47
C ILE A 231 -4.83 -5.89 0.68
N ALA A 232 -5.50 -4.92 1.33
CA ALA A 232 -6.95 -4.77 1.27
C ALA A 232 -7.30 -3.39 0.69
N VAL A 233 -8.11 -3.39 -0.37
CA VAL A 233 -8.65 -2.19 -1.04
C VAL A 233 -10.16 -2.21 -0.89
N MET A 234 -10.71 -1.18 -0.27
CA MET A 234 -12.13 -1.14 0.01
C MET A 234 -12.74 0.22 -0.33
N TYR A 235 -13.94 0.21 -0.94
CA TYR A 235 -14.76 1.41 -1.19
C TYR A 235 -14.03 2.49 -1.98
N SER A 236 -13.29 2.10 -3.02
CA SER A 236 -12.37 2.98 -3.75
C SER A 236 -12.53 2.87 -5.26
N LYS A 237 -12.18 3.91 -6.02
CA LYS A 237 -12.27 3.95 -7.47
C LYS A 237 -11.05 4.54 -8.15
N ASN A 238 -10.89 4.23 -9.44
CA ASN A 238 -9.79 4.72 -10.28
C ASN A 238 -8.40 4.37 -9.72
N ILE A 239 -8.25 3.16 -9.17
CA ILE A 239 -7.00 2.69 -8.58
C ILE A 239 -6.13 2.04 -9.65
N LYS A 240 -4.83 2.33 -9.61
CA LYS A 240 -3.83 1.73 -10.50
C LYS A 240 -2.80 0.94 -9.69
N MET A 241 -2.71 -0.36 -10.00
CA MET A 241 -1.76 -1.27 -9.33
C MET A 241 -0.85 -1.90 -10.38
N TYR A 242 0.40 -1.45 -10.46
CA TYR A 242 1.33 -1.89 -11.49
C TYR A 242 2.61 -2.48 -10.90
N LYS A 243 3.03 -3.63 -11.44
CA LYS A 243 4.31 -4.28 -11.13
C LYS A 243 4.54 -4.57 -9.64
N ASN A 244 3.47 -4.71 -8.85
CA ASN A 244 3.58 -5.07 -7.44
C ASN A 244 3.75 -6.57 -7.25
N LYS A 245 4.33 -6.97 -6.13
CA LYS A 245 4.54 -8.36 -5.75
C LYS A 245 3.82 -8.67 -4.45
N TYR A 246 2.92 -9.64 -4.50
CA TYR A 246 2.15 -10.17 -3.37
C TYR A 246 2.63 -11.58 -3.10
N ILE A 247 3.45 -11.78 -2.05
CA ILE A 247 4.23 -13.00 -1.91
C ILE A 247 4.09 -13.59 -0.51
N TYR A 248 3.72 -14.87 -0.41
CA TYR A 248 3.62 -15.60 0.86
C TYR A 248 2.73 -14.92 1.91
N ASN A 249 1.67 -14.24 1.50
CA ASN A 249 0.73 -13.65 2.45
C ASN A 249 -0.22 -14.74 2.93
N SER A 250 -0.20 -14.98 4.24
CA SER A 250 -1.00 -16.02 4.89
C SER A 250 -1.38 -15.56 6.28
N GLY A 251 -2.62 -15.78 6.67
CA GLY A 251 -3.17 -15.37 7.95
C GLY A 251 -4.69 -15.49 7.97
N PRO A 252 -5.40 -14.90 8.91
CA PRO A 252 -6.86 -15.00 9.02
C PRO A 252 -7.60 -14.52 7.77
N ALA A 253 -7.06 -13.52 7.07
CA ALA A 253 -7.61 -12.96 5.84
C ALA A 253 -7.08 -13.63 4.55
N ASN A 254 -5.92 -14.26 4.57
CA ASN A 254 -5.35 -15.18 3.56
C ASN A 254 -5.27 -14.69 2.10
N TYR A 255 -5.26 -13.39 1.82
CA TYR A 255 -5.23 -12.87 0.45
C TYR A 255 -3.85 -12.30 0.07
N GLY A 256 -3.45 -12.46 -1.19
CA GLY A 256 -2.49 -11.55 -1.80
C GLY A 256 -3.11 -10.15 -1.90
N LEU A 257 -4.35 -10.08 -2.45
CA LEU A 257 -5.10 -8.84 -2.62
C LEU A 257 -6.59 -9.08 -2.37
N LEU A 258 -7.21 -8.27 -1.52
CA LEU A 258 -8.65 -8.14 -1.37
C LEU A 258 -9.11 -6.89 -2.13
N LEU A 259 -10.10 -7.05 -3.01
CA LEU A 259 -10.83 -5.96 -3.66
C LEU A 259 -12.28 -6.01 -3.20
N LYS A 260 -12.72 -4.99 -2.48
CA LYS A 260 -14.11 -4.85 -2.03
C LYS A 260 -14.70 -3.51 -2.44
N GLU A 261 -15.78 -3.54 -3.21
CA GLU A 261 -16.46 -2.35 -3.74
C GLU A 261 -15.51 -1.41 -4.52
N ILE A 262 -14.73 -2.02 -5.43
CA ILE A 262 -13.78 -1.30 -6.28
C ILE A 262 -14.35 -1.09 -7.67
N VAL A 263 -14.14 0.10 -8.22
CA VAL A 263 -14.72 0.46 -9.51
C VAL A 263 -13.70 1.16 -10.42
N ASN A 264 -13.76 0.89 -11.73
CA ASN A 264 -12.96 1.57 -12.76
C ASN A 264 -11.45 1.56 -12.48
N SER A 265 -10.90 0.40 -12.17
CA SER A 265 -9.51 0.27 -11.72
C SER A 265 -8.67 -0.61 -12.67
N GLU A 266 -7.35 -0.56 -12.52
CA GLU A 266 -6.43 -1.29 -13.38
C GLU A 266 -5.36 -2.01 -12.55
N LEU A 267 -5.16 -3.31 -12.85
CA LEU A 267 -4.11 -4.13 -12.28
C LEU A 267 -3.27 -4.71 -13.41
N LYS A 268 -1.99 -4.26 -13.54
CA LYS A 268 -1.11 -4.69 -14.64
C LYS A 268 0.25 -5.17 -14.15
N ASP A 269 0.76 -6.21 -14.78
CA ASP A 269 2.12 -6.72 -14.56
C ASP A 269 2.42 -7.14 -13.11
N ASN A 270 1.39 -7.46 -12.29
CA ASN A 270 1.57 -7.84 -10.90
C ASN A 270 1.87 -9.34 -10.76
N LEU A 271 2.61 -9.69 -9.71
CA LEU A 271 2.90 -11.06 -9.32
C LEU A 271 2.17 -11.45 -8.04
N PHE A 272 1.33 -12.46 -8.11
CA PHE A 272 0.68 -13.13 -6.98
C PHE A 272 1.31 -14.52 -6.81
N TYR A 273 2.14 -14.71 -5.78
CA TYR A 273 2.92 -15.92 -5.62
C TYR A 273 2.78 -16.53 -4.22
N LYS A 274 2.33 -17.79 -4.18
CA LYS A 274 2.18 -18.57 -2.95
C LYS A 274 1.34 -17.88 -1.87
N ASN A 275 0.22 -17.28 -2.26
CA ASN A 275 -0.82 -16.82 -1.36
C ASN A 275 -1.92 -17.87 -1.25
N THR A 276 -2.74 -17.85 -0.20
CA THR A 276 -3.92 -18.71 -0.15
C THR A 276 -4.90 -18.34 -1.26
N PHE A 277 -5.25 -17.06 -1.38
CA PHE A 277 -5.91 -16.48 -2.55
C PHE A 277 -4.97 -15.48 -3.20
N GLY A 278 -4.77 -15.55 -4.52
CA GLY A 278 -4.07 -14.49 -5.25
C GLY A 278 -4.85 -13.20 -5.14
N ILE A 279 -6.09 -13.20 -5.66
CA ILE A 279 -7.06 -12.11 -5.50
C ILE A 279 -8.39 -12.65 -4.96
N TYR A 280 -9.01 -11.91 -4.04
CA TYR A 280 -10.38 -12.09 -3.59
C TYR A 280 -11.18 -10.85 -3.98
N MET A 281 -12.26 -11.01 -4.77
CA MET A 281 -13.09 -9.92 -5.29
C MET A 281 -14.52 -10.02 -4.77
N GLU A 282 -15.01 -8.91 -4.23
CA GLU A 282 -16.38 -8.72 -3.77
C GLU A 282 -16.89 -7.34 -4.23
N ASP A 283 -18.09 -7.26 -4.81
CA ASP A 283 -18.73 -6.02 -5.30
C ASP A 283 -17.83 -5.14 -6.19
N SER A 284 -16.88 -5.75 -6.92
CA SER A 284 -15.84 -5.02 -7.66
C SER A 284 -16.09 -5.08 -9.17
N ASN A 285 -16.19 -3.90 -9.81
CA ASN A 285 -16.76 -3.77 -11.14
C ASN A 285 -15.88 -2.94 -12.09
N ARG A 286 -15.95 -3.23 -13.40
CA ARG A 286 -15.27 -2.49 -14.48
C ARG A 286 -13.76 -2.33 -14.22
N THR A 287 -13.13 -3.42 -13.78
CA THR A 287 -11.69 -3.45 -13.49
C THR A 287 -10.95 -4.25 -14.55
N LEU A 288 -9.84 -3.72 -15.02
CA LEU A 288 -8.95 -4.40 -15.97
C LEU A 288 -7.81 -5.12 -15.25
N PHE A 289 -7.69 -6.42 -15.49
CA PHE A 289 -6.59 -7.27 -15.05
C PHE A 289 -5.79 -7.69 -16.28
N GLU A 290 -4.58 -7.15 -16.46
CA GLU A 290 -3.77 -7.38 -17.66
C GLU A 290 -2.33 -7.77 -17.31
N ASN A 291 -1.79 -8.79 -17.98
CA ASN A 291 -0.41 -9.28 -17.82
C ASN A 291 -0.03 -9.67 -16.38
N ASN A 292 -0.99 -9.95 -15.51
CA ASN A 292 -0.67 -10.40 -14.16
C ASN A 292 -0.29 -11.87 -14.14
N THR A 293 0.56 -12.26 -13.20
CA THR A 293 0.96 -13.65 -13.00
C THR A 293 0.44 -14.17 -11.66
N PHE A 294 -0.41 -15.17 -11.73
CA PHE A 294 -0.93 -15.94 -10.58
C PHE A 294 -0.22 -17.28 -10.55
N ARG A 295 0.71 -17.44 -9.61
CA ARG A 295 1.58 -18.62 -9.59
C ARG A 295 1.55 -19.33 -8.23
N GLU A 296 1.30 -20.63 -8.25
CA GLU A 296 1.37 -21.49 -7.06
C GLU A 296 0.53 -20.97 -5.88
N ASN A 297 -0.61 -20.31 -6.16
CA ASN A 297 -1.57 -19.93 -5.13
C ASN A 297 -2.53 -21.08 -4.84
N GLY A 298 -3.18 -21.07 -3.69
CA GLY A 298 -4.29 -21.98 -3.46
C GLY A 298 -5.41 -21.72 -4.49
N ILE A 299 -5.87 -20.49 -4.57
CA ILE A 299 -6.82 -20.03 -5.59
C ILE A 299 -6.21 -18.80 -6.26
N GLY A 300 -6.15 -18.79 -7.60
CA GLY A 300 -5.66 -17.66 -8.37
C GLY A 300 -6.57 -16.44 -8.16
N ILE A 301 -7.84 -16.56 -8.52
CA ILE A 301 -8.86 -15.52 -8.33
C ILE A 301 -10.13 -16.11 -7.75
N LYS A 302 -10.61 -15.58 -6.62
CA LYS A 302 -11.95 -15.81 -6.12
C LYS A 302 -12.84 -14.64 -6.55
N LEU A 303 -13.79 -14.92 -7.45
CA LEU A 303 -14.68 -13.93 -8.05
C LEU A 303 -16.11 -14.16 -7.54
N LEU A 304 -16.61 -13.29 -6.68
CA LEU A 304 -17.97 -13.41 -6.19
C LEU A 304 -19.02 -12.96 -7.22
N ALA A 305 -20.26 -13.38 -7.02
CA ALA A 305 -21.38 -13.18 -7.94
C ALA A 305 -21.73 -11.72 -8.24
N ASN A 306 -21.40 -10.83 -7.35
CA ASN A 306 -21.65 -9.39 -7.44
C ASN A 306 -20.49 -8.58 -8.09
N CYS A 307 -19.56 -9.28 -8.73
CA CYS A 307 -18.50 -8.65 -9.54
C CYS A 307 -18.90 -8.67 -11.01
N GLU A 308 -18.97 -7.48 -11.64
CA GLU A 308 -19.52 -7.31 -12.98
C GLU A 308 -18.58 -6.56 -13.94
N ASN A 309 -18.63 -6.95 -15.22
CA ASN A 309 -17.96 -6.24 -16.32
C ASN A 309 -16.45 -6.07 -16.11
N ASN A 310 -15.79 -7.04 -15.48
CA ASN A 310 -14.34 -7.04 -15.34
C ASN A 310 -13.68 -7.73 -16.54
N ILE A 311 -12.47 -7.31 -16.89
CA ILE A 311 -11.71 -7.86 -18.02
C ILE A 311 -10.44 -8.49 -17.49
N PHE A 312 -10.28 -9.79 -17.74
CA PHE A 312 -9.08 -10.56 -17.42
C PHE A 312 -8.39 -10.94 -18.74
N ARG A 313 -7.34 -10.21 -19.10
CA ARG A 313 -6.67 -10.35 -20.40
C ARG A 313 -5.16 -10.58 -20.24
N LYS A 314 -4.62 -11.53 -21.01
CA LYS A 314 -3.16 -11.81 -21.05
C LYS A 314 -2.55 -12.12 -19.70
N ASN A 315 -3.32 -12.65 -18.75
CA ASN A 315 -2.78 -13.07 -17.46
C ASN A 315 -2.21 -14.49 -17.54
N ASN A 316 -1.27 -14.79 -16.67
CA ASN A 316 -0.69 -16.12 -16.52
C ASN A 316 -1.25 -16.80 -15.28
N PHE A 317 -1.90 -17.94 -15.45
CA PHE A 317 -2.33 -18.83 -14.36
C PHE A 317 -1.45 -20.07 -14.35
N ILE A 318 -0.53 -20.15 -13.39
CA ILE A 318 0.55 -21.15 -13.38
C ILE A 318 0.48 -21.96 -12.08
N ASN A 319 0.16 -23.24 -12.20
CA ASN A 319 0.20 -24.21 -11.10
C ASN A 319 -0.56 -23.78 -9.84
N ASN A 320 -1.67 -23.02 -9.97
CA ASN A 320 -2.58 -22.80 -8.87
C ASN A 320 -3.38 -24.08 -8.60
N ILE A 321 -3.86 -24.28 -7.37
CA ILE A 321 -4.75 -25.43 -7.11
C ILE A 321 -6.04 -25.23 -7.87
N PHE A 322 -6.64 -24.04 -7.79
CA PHE A 322 -7.74 -23.60 -8.65
C PHE A 322 -7.39 -22.24 -9.27
N ASP A 323 -7.57 -22.12 -10.59
CA ASP A 323 -7.29 -20.88 -11.28
C ASP A 323 -8.33 -19.80 -10.95
N VAL A 324 -9.61 -20.16 -11.03
CA VAL A 324 -10.74 -19.29 -10.68
C VAL A 324 -11.77 -20.08 -9.86
N THR A 325 -12.30 -19.44 -8.82
CA THR A 325 -13.49 -19.93 -8.10
C THR A 325 -14.57 -18.85 -8.08
N THR A 326 -15.85 -19.27 -8.03
CA THR A 326 -16.99 -18.36 -7.94
C THR A 326 -18.15 -19.03 -7.20
N ASN A 327 -18.94 -18.23 -6.51
CA ASN A 327 -20.20 -18.68 -5.89
C ASN A 327 -21.42 -18.51 -6.82
N SER A 328 -21.23 -18.03 -8.05
CA SER A 328 -22.28 -17.79 -9.04
C SER A 328 -22.31 -18.86 -10.13
N ARG A 329 -23.49 -19.09 -10.68
CA ARG A 329 -23.67 -19.86 -11.92
C ARG A 329 -23.67 -18.98 -13.18
N GLN A 330 -23.81 -17.67 -13.03
CA GLN A 330 -23.86 -16.71 -14.12
C GLN A 330 -22.57 -15.93 -14.21
N ASN A 331 -22.18 -15.59 -15.43
CA ASN A 331 -21.08 -14.68 -15.71
C ASN A 331 -21.66 -13.28 -15.94
N TYR A 332 -21.57 -12.41 -14.96
CA TYR A 332 -22.10 -11.04 -15.00
C TYR A 332 -21.24 -10.10 -15.87
N GLY A 333 -21.06 -10.47 -17.14
CA GLY A 333 -20.29 -9.66 -18.10
C GLY A 333 -18.76 -9.67 -17.87
N ASN A 334 -18.25 -10.57 -17.03
CA ASN A 334 -16.82 -10.69 -16.86
C ASN A 334 -16.20 -11.41 -18.09
N LEU A 335 -15.16 -10.82 -18.67
CA LEU A 335 -14.50 -11.33 -19.87
C LEU A 335 -13.15 -11.93 -19.53
N PHE A 336 -12.95 -13.20 -19.86
CA PHE A 336 -11.64 -13.85 -19.88
C PHE A 336 -11.20 -14.03 -21.32
N THR A 337 -10.02 -13.52 -21.69
CA THR A 337 -9.49 -13.62 -23.06
C THR A 337 -7.98 -13.59 -23.09
N GLU A 338 -7.39 -14.37 -23.96
CA GLU A 338 -5.93 -14.41 -24.21
C GLU A 338 -5.11 -14.77 -22.96
N ASN A 339 -5.70 -15.39 -21.92
CA ASN A 339 -4.93 -15.79 -20.74
C ASN A 339 -4.20 -17.11 -20.97
N TYR A 340 -3.05 -17.25 -20.34
CA TYR A 340 -2.32 -18.51 -20.29
C TYR A 340 -2.78 -19.32 -19.07
N TRP A 341 -3.09 -20.58 -19.29
CA TRP A 341 -3.58 -21.51 -18.28
C TRP A 341 -2.70 -22.76 -18.27
N SER A 342 -1.95 -23.02 -17.21
CA SER A 342 -1.05 -24.18 -17.14
C SER A 342 -1.78 -25.51 -17.28
N ASN A 343 -3.07 -25.56 -17.01
CA ASN A 343 -3.92 -26.73 -17.13
C ASN A 343 -4.62 -26.88 -18.50
N TYR A 344 -4.48 -25.89 -19.40
CA TYR A 344 -5.05 -25.98 -20.74
C TYR A 344 -4.39 -27.07 -21.57
N ARG A 345 -5.21 -27.88 -22.28
CA ARG A 345 -4.78 -29.01 -23.10
C ARG A 345 -5.35 -28.96 -24.53
N GLY A 346 -5.81 -27.82 -24.98
CA GLY A 346 -6.30 -27.64 -26.33
C GLY A 346 -5.17 -27.60 -27.37
N PHE A 347 -5.58 -27.45 -28.63
CA PHE A 347 -4.68 -27.40 -29.78
C PHE A 347 -4.87 -26.10 -30.56
N ASP A 348 -3.94 -25.78 -31.44
CA ASP A 348 -3.88 -24.60 -32.29
C ASP A 348 -3.69 -25.11 -33.74
N LEU A 349 -4.77 -25.26 -34.49
CA LEU A 349 -4.75 -25.75 -35.86
C LEU A 349 -4.37 -24.65 -36.85
N ASN A 350 -4.77 -23.42 -36.58
CA ASN A 350 -4.53 -22.28 -37.44
C ASN A 350 -3.15 -21.63 -37.22
N LYS A 351 -2.42 -22.02 -36.17
CA LYS A 351 -1.07 -21.60 -35.78
C LYS A 351 -0.98 -20.10 -35.44
N ASP A 352 -2.05 -19.53 -34.85
CA ASP A 352 -2.06 -18.12 -34.42
C ASP A 352 -1.53 -17.92 -32.98
N GLY A 353 -1.15 -19.01 -32.28
CA GLY A 353 -0.60 -19.00 -30.93
C GLY A 353 -1.64 -19.09 -29.81
N TYR A 354 -2.90 -19.28 -30.20
CA TYR A 354 -4.03 -19.45 -29.28
C TYR A 354 -4.69 -20.80 -29.50
N GLY A 355 -5.35 -21.29 -28.49
CA GLY A 355 -6.09 -22.55 -28.60
C GLY A 355 -7.44 -22.36 -29.28
N ASP A 356 -7.78 -23.28 -30.20
CA ASP A 356 -9.05 -23.30 -30.92
C ASP A 356 -10.23 -23.78 -30.06
N ILE A 357 -9.94 -24.40 -28.90
CA ILE A 357 -10.94 -24.85 -27.95
C ILE A 357 -11.00 -23.87 -26.77
N PRO A 358 -12.16 -23.29 -26.43
CA PRO A 358 -12.28 -22.43 -25.25
C PRO A 358 -11.90 -23.15 -23.95
N TYR A 359 -11.23 -22.44 -23.04
CA TYR A 359 -10.92 -22.95 -21.71
C TYR A 359 -11.94 -22.50 -20.68
N LYS A 360 -12.36 -23.41 -19.80
CA LYS A 360 -13.24 -23.10 -18.65
C LYS A 360 -12.37 -22.99 -17.39
N PRO A 361 -12.15 -21.78 -16.85
CA PRO A 361 -11.28 -21.59 -15.68
C PRO A 361 -11.90 -22.05 -14.37
N VAL A 362 -13.22 -22.20 -14.33
CA VAL A 362 -13.95 -22.74 -13.16
C VAL A 362 -14.29 -24.19 -13.43
N THR A 363 -13.75 -25.09 -12.62
CA THR A 363 -14.02 -26.55 -12.69
C THR A 363 -15.16 -26.95 -11.76
N LEU A 364 -15.76 -28.13 -11.99
CA LEU A 364 -16.77 -28.68 -11.10
C LEU A 364 -16.25 -28.85 -9.68
N SER A 365 -15.01 -29.32 -9.53
CA SER A 365 -14.34 -29.45 -8.23
C SER A 365 -14.21 -28.09 -7.55
N SER A 366 -13.74 -27.04 -8.25
CA SER A 366 -13.61 -25.69 -7.68
C SER A 366 -14.95 -25.10 -7.21
N TYR A 367 -16.02 -25.33 -7.98
CA TYR A 367 -17.38 -24.93 -7.59
C TYR A 367 -17.90 -25.67 -6.35
N LEU A 368 -17.63 -26.98 -6.25
CA LEU A 368 -18.01 -27.77 -5.08
C LEU A 368 -17.26 -27.33 -3.82
N PHE A 369 -15.98 -27.04 -3.93
CA PHE A 369 -15.19 -26.51 -2.81
C PHE A 369 -15.67 -25.13 -2.33
N GLU A 370 -16.07 -24.26 -3.24
CA GLU A 370 -16.65 -22.97 -2.88
C GLU A 370 -17.96 -23.13 -2.10
N LYS A 371 -18.79 -24.07 -2.50
CA LYS A 371 -20.08 -24.35 -1.85
C LYS A 371 -19.94 -25.12 -0.54
N TYR A 372 -18.95 -26.00 -0.45
CA TYR A 372 -18.73 -26.92 0.66
C TYR A 372 -17.25 -26.90 1.09
N PRO A 373 -16.80 -25.88 1.86
CA PRO A 373 -15.38 -25.73 2.20
C PRO A 373 -14.75 -26.94 2.89
N LEU A 374 -15.51 -27.75 3.61
CA LEU A 374 -15.01 -28.97 4.24
C LEU A 374 -14.44 -29.99 3.23
N LEU A 375 -14.83 -29.92 1.96
CA LEU A 375 -14.29 -30.77 0.91
C LEU A 375 -12.79 -30.52 0.65
N PHE A 376 -12.21 -29.41 1.12
CA PHE A 376 -10.77 -29.19 1.03
C PHE A 376 -9.91 -30.33 1.62
N ILE A 377 -10.46 -31.08 2.58
CA ILE A 377 -9.82 -32.27 3.14
C ILE A 377 -9.62 -33.34 2.04
N LEU A 378 -10.45 -33.35 1.01
CA LEU A 378 -10.43 -34.32 -0.08
C LEU A 378 -9.61 -33.88 -1.30
N LEU A 379 -8.97 -32.74 -1.29
CA LEU A 379 -8.29 -32.11 -2.44
C LEU A 379 -7.38 -33.05 -3.26
N LYS A 380 -6.73 -34.01 -2.62
CA LYS A 380 -5.85 -34.99 -3.28
C LYS A 380 -6.41 -36.41 -3.22
N SER A 381 -7.70 -36.55 -3.00
CA SER A 381 -8.35 -37.86 -2.92
C SER A 381 -8.69 -38.42 -4.30
N PHE A 382 -8.81 -39.73 -4.40
CA PHE A 382 -9.31 -40.41 -5.58
C PHE A 382 -10.72 -39.93 -6.00
N PHE A 383 -11.52 -39.48 -5.04
CA PHE A 383 -12.85 -38.92 -5.30
C PHE A 383 -12.79 -37.65 -6.17
N ILE A 384 -11.90 -36.71 -5.87
CA ILE A 384 -11.73 -35.48 -6.68
C ILE A 384 -11.21 -35.83 -8.07
N TYR A 385 -10.24 -36.76 -8.17
CA TYR A 385 -9.78 -37.24 -9.46
C TYR A 385 -10.93 -37.81 -10.32
N LEU A 386 -11.88 -38.55 -9.72
CA LEU A 386 -13.04 -39.05 -10.44
C LEU A 386 -13.99 -37.93 -10.90
N ILE A 387 -14.17 -36.88 -10.09
CA ILE A 387 -14.96 -35.70 -10.46
C ILE A 387 -14.31 -34.99 -11.67
N ASP A 388 -13.03 -34.74 -11.61
CA ASP A 388 -12.31 -34.07 -12.70
C ASP A 388 -12.30 -34.94 -13.98
N LEU A 389 -12.19 -36.26 -13.84
CA LEU A 389 -12.31 -37.20 -14.96
C LEU A 389 -13.72 -37.15 -15.56
N ALA A 390 -14.77 -37.19 -14.75
CA ALA A 390 -16.14 -37.09 -15.22
C ALA A 390 -16.43 -35.77 -15.94
N GLU A 391 -15.92 -34.64 -15.41
CA GLU A 391 -16.02 -33.33 -16.05
C GLU A 391 -15.31 -33.30 -17.40
N SER A 392 -14.13 -33.93 -17.52
CA SER A 392 -13.38 -33.99 -18.77
C SER A 392 -14.14 -34.72 -19.89
N GLN A 393 -14.97 -35.74 -19.53
CA GLN A 393 -15.83 -36.48 -20.47
C GLN A 393 -17.16 -35.79 -20.73
N ILE A 394 -17.70 -35.07 -19.74
CA ILE A 394 -19.00 -34.42 -19.79
C ILE A 394 -18.86 -32.97 -19.30
N PRO A 395 -18.37 -32.06 -20.14
CA PRO A 395 -18.12 -30.66 -19.75
C PRO A 395 -19.36 -29.85 -19.32
N THR A 396 -20.55 -30.40 -19.56
CA THR A 396 -21.84 -29.81 -19.12
C THR A 396 -22.15 -30.04 -17.64
N LEU A 397 -21.37 -30.88 -16.95
CA LEU A 397 -21.52 -31.09 -15.51
C LEU A 397 -21.19 -29.81 -14.71
N THR A 398 -20.31 -28.96 -15.24
CA THR A 398 -20.02 -27.68 -14.62
C THR A 398 -21.08 -26.66 -15.01
N PRO A 399 -21.88 -26.17 -14.04
CA PRO A 399 -23.04 -25.32 -14.33
C PRO A 399 -22.70 -23.87 -14.64
N ILE A 400 -21.41 -23.55 -14.79
CA ILE A 400 -20.89 -22.17 -14.91
C ILE A 400 -20.49 -21.92 -16.36
N ASP A 401 -21.01 -20.84 -16.95
CA ASP A 401 -20.68 -20.41 -18.32
C ASP A 401 -19.62 -19.30 -18.33
N MET A 402 -18.48 -19.55 -17.70
CA MET A 402 -17.31 -18.67 -17.73
C MET A 402 -16.24 -19.35 -18.59
N LYS A 403 -15.82 -18.66 -19.66
CA LYS A 403 -14.89 -19.22 -20.66
C LYS A 403 -13.88 -18.17 -21.10
N ASP A 404 -12.64 -18.59 -21.29
CA ASP A 404 -11.66 -17.90 -22.11
C ASP A 404 -11.81 -18.45 -23.54
N GLN A 405 -12.32 -17.63 -24.44
CA GLN A 405 -12.59 -18.03 -25.83
C GLN A 405 -11.30 -18.17 -26.66
N LYS A 406 -10.20 -17.55 -26.17
CA LYS A 406 -8.93 -17.48 -26.90
C LYS A 406 -7.74 -17.71 -25.96
N PRO A 407 -7.64 -18.92 -25.34
CA PRO A 407 -6.59 -19.20 -24.39
C PRO A 407 -5.21 -19.18 -25.05
N SER A 408 -4.23 -18.53 -24.45
CA SER A 408 -2.85 -18.48 -24.97
C SER A 408 -2.13 -19.80 -24.74
N LEU A 409 -1.37 -20.26 -25.73
CA LEU A 409 -0.50 -21.43 -25.61
C LEU A 409 0.87 -21.10 -25.01
N LYS A 410 1.20 -19.82 -24.88
CA LYS A 410 2.49 -19.36 -24.34
C LYS A 410 2.30 -18.42 -23.17
N VAL A 411 3.18 -18.51 -22.20
CA VAL A 411 3.26 -17.58 -21.07
C VAL A 411 3.56 -16.17 -21.59
N TRP A 412 2.80 -15.19 -21.14
CA TRP A 412 3.07 -13.78 -21.38
C TRP A 412 4.28 -13.32 -20.57
N ARG A 413 5.16 -12.53 -21.18
CA ARG A 413 6.40 -12.00 -20.58
C ARG A 413 6.22 -10.59 -20.05
#